data_04c51e2b04cf772b3a31b22a1a7ffa93
#
_entry.id   04c51e2b04cf772b3a31b22a1a7ffa93
#
_cell.length_a   1.000
_cell.length_b   1.000
_cell.length_c   1.000
_cell.angle_alpha   90.00
_cell.angle_beta   90.00
_cell.angle_gamma   90.00
#
_symmetry.space_group_name_H-M   'P 1'
#
loop_
_entity.id
_entity.type
_entity.pdbx_description
1 polymer ?
#
loop_
_entity_poly.entity_id
_entity_poly.type
_entity_poly.pdbx_seq_one_letter_code
_entity_poly.pdbx_strand_id
1 'polypeptide(L)'
;MNATMNTVMPKIALGAWSWGAGAAGGDQVFGNHLFEEELKPVFDKAMECGLNLWDTAAVYGEGSSERILGNFVKDVSREDVIISTKFTPQIAGSSPDAMQEMIDGSKERLHTDVIDIYWIHNPMDVEKWTPDL
;
A
#
# COMPACT_ATOMS: atom_id res chain seq x y z
N MET A 1 9.75 16.48 13.43
CA MET A 1 9.11 15.48 14.26
C MET A 1 7.62 15.61 14.14
N ASN A 2 6.93 14.58 14.09
CA ASN A 2 5.53 14.62 13.76
C ASN A 2 4.77 13.57 14.58
N ALA A 3 3.46 13.52 14.36
CA ALA A 3 2.57 12.63 15.09
C ALA A 3 2.96 11.16 14.98
N THR A 4 3.62 10.74 13.88
CA THR A 4 4.01 9.35 13.70
C THR A 4 4.98 8.85 14.76
N MET A 5 5.76 9.75 15.36
CA MET A 5 6.67 9.40 16.43
C MET A 5 5.95 8.90 17.68
N ASN A 6 4.70 9.32 17.86
CA ASN A 6 3.88 8.95 19.01
C ASN A 6 2.82 7.92 18.66
N THR A 7 2.81 7.45 17.43
CA THR A 7 1.82 6.48 16.96
C THR A 7 2.15 5.11 17.52
N VAL A 8 1.18 4.50 18.19
CA VAL A 8 1.32 3.13 18.67
C VAL A 8 1.05 2.19 17.50
N MET A 9 2.04 1.37 17.17
CA MET A 9 1.89 0.37 16.13
C MET A 9 0.96 -0.76 16.60
N PRO A 10 -0.09 -1.07 15.84
CA PRO A 10 -0.93 -2.22 16.15
C PRO A 10 -0.13 -3.52 15.98
N LYS A 11 -0.54 -4.56 16.67
CA LYS A 11 0.12 -5.87 16.61
C LYS A 11 -0.22 -6.65 15.34
N ILE A 12 -1.24 -6.22 14.62
CA ILE A 12 -1.74 -6.90 13.41
C ILE A 12 -1.76 -5.89 12.28
N ALA A 13 -1.17 -6.27 11.15
CA ALA A 13 -1.31 -5.55 9.90
C ALA A 13 -2.36 -6.25 9.04
N LEU A 14 -3.17 -5.48 8.35
CA LEU A 14 -4.21 -5.99 7.46
C LEU A 14 -3.70 -5.93 6.02
N GLY A 15 -3.66 -7.10 5.37
CA GLY A 15 -3.17 -7.21 4.00
C GLY A 15 -4.24 -6.94 2.98
N ALA A 16 -3.87 -6.24 1.91
CA ALA A 16 -4.77 -5.90 0.82
C ALA A 16 -4.39 -6.59 -0.50
N TRP A 17 -3.62 -7.65 -0.46
CA TRP A 17 -3.23 -8.38 -1.66
C TRP A 17 -4.42 -8.97 -2.41
N SER A 18 -5.45 -9.36 -1.69
CA SER A 18 -6.66 -9.94 -2.29
C SER A 18 -7.65 -8.91 -2.84
N TRP A 19 -7.33 -7.63 -2.77
CA TRP A 19 -8.25 -6.56 -3.16
C TRP A 19 -8.13 -6.21 -4.65
N GLY A 20 -9.26 -6.02 -5.29
CA GLY A 20 -9.31 -5.52 -6.66
C GLY A 20 -9.11 -6.59 -7.72
N ALA A 21 -8.64 -6.17 -8.87
CA ALA A 21 -8.38 -7.02 -10.02
C ALA A 21 -7.09 -6.57 -10.71
N GLY A 22 -6.61 -7.39 -11.62
CA GLY A 22 -5.37 -7.14 -12.33
C GLY A 22 -4.33 -8.20 -11.98
N ALA A 23 -3.20 -8.19 -12.68
CA ALA A 23 -2.16 -9.19 -12.49
C ALA A 23 -1.57 -9.15 -11.08
N ALA A 24 -1.11 -10.27 -10.60
CA ALA A 24 -0.36 -10.43 -9.36
C ALA A 24 -1.14 -10.10 -8.09
N GLY A 25 -2.46 -10.12 -8.13
CA GLY A 25 -3.25 -9.88 -6.93
C GLY A 25 -4.75 -9.95 -7.21
N GLY A 26 -5.53 -9.61 -6.19
CA GLY A 26 -6.96 -9.46 -6.31
C GLY A 26 -7.66 -10.68 -6.90
N ASP A 27 -8.65 -10.42 -7.71
CA ASP A 27 -9.51 -11.43 -8.29
C ASP A 27 -8.75 -12.48 -9.12
N GLN A 28 -7.71 -12.08 -9.83
CA GLN A 28 -6.93 -13.01 -10.65
C GLN A 28 -6.20 -14.07 -9.84
N VAL A 29 -5.81 -13.75 -8.62
CA VAL A 29 -5.10 -14.68 -7.73
C VAL A 29 -6.09 -15.44 -6.84
N PHE A 30 -7.09 -14.74 -6.32
CA PHE A 30 -7.97 -15.26 -5.26
C PHE A 30 -9.38 -15.60 -5.73
N GLY A 31 -9.83 -15.07 -6.88
CA GLY A 31 -11.18 -15.36 -7.40
C GLY A 31 -12.30 -14.85 -6.51
N ASN A 32 -12.07 -13.76 -5.78
CA ASN A 32 -12.96 -13.33 -4.70
C ASN A 32 -13.79 -12.07 -5.00
N HIS A 33 -13.51 -11.37 -6.09
CA HIS A 33 -14.25 -10.19 -6.53
C HIS A 33 -14.44 -9.12 -5.43
N LEU A 34 -13.35 -8.76 -4.73
CA LEU A 34 -13.40 -7.79 -3.63
C LEU A 34 -13.03 -6.39 -4.13
N PHE A 35 -14.01 -5.52 -4.21
CA PHE A 35 -13.85 -4.13 -4.62
C PHE A 35 -14.37 -3.19 -3.52
N GLU A 36 -14.43 -1.89 -3.79
CA GLU A 36 -14.77 -0.88 -2.77
C GLU A 36 -16.07 -1.18 -2.03
N GLU A 37 -17.09 -1.61 -2.75
CA GLU A 37 -18.40 -1.87 -2.14
C GLU A 37 -18.33 -2.96 -1.06
N GLU A 38 -17.64 -4.06 -1.38
CA GLU A 38 -17.48 -5.18 -0.45
C GLU A 38 -16.50 -4.86 0.67
N LEU A 39 -15.48 -4.04 0.38
CA LEU A 39 -14.37 -3.80 1.30
C LEU A 39 -14.59 -2.60 2.23
N LYS A 40 -15.45 -1.65 1.87
CA LYS A 40 -15.70 -0.47 2.71
C LYS A 40 -16.14 -0.84 4.13
N PRO A 41 -17.11 -1.76 4.31
CA PRO A 41 -17.48 -2.20 5.66
C PRO A 41 -16.32 -2.85 6.42
N VAL A 42 -15.45 -3.56 5.72
CA VAL A 42 -14.27 -4.20 6.33
C VAL A 42 -13.29 -3.15 6.81
N PHE A 43 -12.99 -2.17 5.97
CA PHE A 43 -12.10 -1.07 6.32
C PHE A 43 -12.65 -0.31 7.54
N ASP A 44 -13.92 0.06 7.49
CA ASP A 44 -14.55 0.83 8.57
C ASP A 44 -14.52 0.06 9.88
N LYS A 45 -14.82 -1.24 9.85
CA LYS A 45 -14.83 -2.07 11.06
C LYS A 45 -13.43 -2.22 11.63
N ALA A 46 -12.44 -2.42 10.78
CA ALA A 46 -11.05 -2.51 11.22
C ALA A 46 -10.60 -1.22 11.92
N MET A 47 -10.88 -0.08 11.31
CA MET A 47 -10.53 1.21 11.88
C MET A 47 -11.24 1.43 13.24
N GLU A 48 -12.51 1.08 13.31
CA GLU A 48 -13.28 1.14 14.56
C GLU A 48 -12.63 0.31 15.67
N CYS A 49 -12.06 -0.84 15.31
CA CYS A 49 -11.40 -1.75 16.25
C CYS A 49 -9.94 -1.39 16.54
N GLY A 50 -9.43 -0.29 15.99
CA GLY A 50 -8.03 0.12 16.18
C GLY A 50 -7.04 -0.61 15.30
N LEU A 51 -7.49 -1.39 14.33
CA LEU A 51 -6.63 -2.06 13.35
C LEU A 51 -6.43 -1.12 12.16
N ASN A 52 -5.43 -0.28 12.27
CA ASN A 52 -5.22 0.83 11.34
C ASN A 52 -3.93 0.73 10.52
N LEU A 53 -3.22 -0.40 10.56
CA LEU A 53 -2.03 -0.65 9.75
C LEU A 53 -2.43 -1.50 8.54
N TRP A 54 -2.34 -0.89 7.35
CA TRP A 54 -2.74 -1.51 6.09
C TRP A 54 -1.52 -1.76 5.22
N ASP A 55 -1.37 -2.99 4.76
CA ASP A 55 -0.26 -3.39 3.90
C ASP A 55 -0.73 -3.69 2.48
N THR A 56 -0.09 -3.05 1.52
CA THR A 56 -0.35 -3.21 0.11
C THR A 56 0.96 -3.22 -0.68
N ALA A 57 0.90 -3.19 -1.98
CA ALA A 57 2.06 -3.07 -2.86
C ALA A 57 1.64 -2.50 -4.21
N ALA A 58 2.56 -1.81 -4.87
CA ALA A 58 2.32 -1.26 -6.20
C ALA A 58 1.93 -2.35 -7.21
N VAL A 59 2.49 -3.55 -7.05
CA VAL A 59 2.27 -4.67 -8.00
C VAL A 59 0.92 -5.36 -7.78
N TYR A 60 0.30 -5.22 -6.61
CA TYR A 60 -0.94 -5.93 -6.33
C TYR A 60 -2.08 -5.46 -7.24
N GLY A 61 -2.52 -6.37 -8.12
CA GLY A 61 -3.54 -6.04 -9.10
C GLY A 61 -3.18 -4.88 -10.00
N GLU A 62 -1.89 -4.70 -10.29
CA GLU A 62 -1.39 -3.60 -11.11
C GLU A 62 -1.81 -2.23 -10.58
N GLY A 63 -1.79 -2.08 -9.26
CA GLY A 63 -2.15 -0.84 -8.59
C GLY A 63 -3.60 -0.77 -8.12
N SER A 64 -4.44 -1.75 -8.44
CA SER A 64 -5.85 -1.71 -8.00
C SER A 64 -5.99 -1.79 -6.49
N SER A 65 -5.15 -2.57 -5.82
CA SER A 65 -5.14 -2.66 -4.37
C SER A 65 -4.84 -1.30 -3.72
N GLU A 66 -3.81 -0.62 -4.20
CA GLU A 66 -3.48 0.73 -3.71
C GLU A 66 -4.61 1.73 -3.99
N ARG A 67 -5.24 1.66 -5.16
CA ARG A 67 -6.34 2.57 -5.50
C ARG A 67 -7.55 2.38 -4.58
N ILE A 68 -7.90 1.12 -4.30
CA ILE A 68 -9.02 0.83 -3.39
C ILE A 68 -8.71 1.34 -1.99
N LEU A 69 -7.53 1.00 -1.46
CA LEU A 69 -7.13 1.50 -0.14
C LEU A 69 -7.11 3.03 -0.12
N GLY A 70 -6.59 3.65 -1.17
CA GLY A 70 -6.55 5.11 -1.30
C GLY A 70 -7.93 5.73 -1.28
N ASN A 71 -8.92 5.10 -1.90
CA ASN A 71 -10.30 5.58 -1.88
C ASN A 71 -10.89 5.59 -0.48
N PHE A 72 -10.44 4.71 0.41
CA PHE A 72 -10.85 4.73 1.81
C PHE A 72 -10.04 5.72 2.63
N VAL A 73 -8.74 5.76 2.41
CA VAL A 73 -7.81 6.63 3.16
C VAL A 73 -8.14 8.11 2.98
N LYS A 74 -8.55 8.53 1.78
CA LYS A 74 -8.86 9.94 1.52
C LYS A 74 -10.03 10.48 2.36
N ASP A 75 -10.87 9.60 2.90
CA ASP A 75 -12.05 9.97 3.67
C ASP A 75 -11.84 9.90 5.18
N VAL A 76 -10.63 9.59 5.64
CA VAL A 76 -10.27 9.57 7.07
C VAL A 76 -9.09 10.50 7.32
N SER A 77 -8.86 10.86 8.58
CA SER A 77 -7.68 11.64 8.94
C SER A 77 -6.42 10.83 8.65
N ARG A 78 -5.47 11.42 7.92
CA ARG A 78 -4.27 10.70 7.49
C ARG A 78 -3.45 10.17 8.66
N GLU A 79 -3.40 10.91 9.76
CA GLU A 79 -2.68 10.48 10.97
C GLU A 79 -3.32 9.29 11.68
N ASP A 80 -4.55 8.94 11.34
CA ASP A 80 -5.23 7.78 11.93
C ASP A 80 -4.89 6.46 11.23
N VAL A 81 -4.16 6.53 10.10
CA VAL A 81 -3.87 5.36 9.26
C VAL A 81 -2.36 5.21 9.11
N ILE A 82 -1.88 3.98 9.20
CA ILE A 82 -0.50 3.62 8.91
C ILE A 82 -0.49 2.84 7.60
N ILE A 83 0.21 3.36 6.60
CA ILE A 83 0.26 2.76 5.27
C ILE A 83 1.62 2.13 5.04
N SER A 84 1.60 0.85 4.70
CA SER A 84 2.77 0.08 4.30
C SER A 84 2.59 -0.32 2.83
N THR A 85 3.53 0.08 1.98
CA THR A 85 3.55 -0.36 0.58
C THR A 85 4.96 -0.69 0.15
N LYS A 86 5.17 -0.99 -1.14
CA LYS A 86 6.41 -1.64 -1.56
C LYS A 86 6.87 -1.18 -2.92
N PHE A 87 8.17 -1.02 -3.03
CA PHE A 87 8.88 -0.93 -4.30
C PHE A 87 9.09 -2.33 -4.85
N THR A 88 8.66 -2.59 -6.08
CA THR A 88 8.85 -3.90 -6.72
C THR A 88 9.82 -3.76 -7.88
N PRO A 89 11.08 -4.22 -7.72
CA PRO A 89 12.10 -4.07 -8.77
C PRO A 89 11.69 -4.64 -10.12
N GLN A 90 10.90 -5.71 -10.13
CA GLN A 90 10.50 -6.39 -11.37
C GLN A 90 9.62 -5.55 -12.28
N ILE A 91 8.94 -4.55 -11.73
CA ILE A 91 8.08 -3.64 -12.52
C ILE A 91 8.64 -2.22 -12.58
N ALA A 92 9.81 -1.99 -11.98
CA ALA A 92 10.47 -0.70 -12.03
C ALA A 92 11.01 -0.42 -13.43
N GLY A 93 10.96 0.83 -13.83
CA GLY A 93 11.57 1.25 -15.08
C GLY A 93 13.11 1.23 -15.02
N SER A 94 13.72 1.58 -16.14
CA SER A 94 15.19 1.65 -16.25
C SER A 94 15.74 3.06 -15.96
N SER A 95 14.89 4.00 -15.61
CA SER A 95 15.28 5.35 -15.24
C SER A 95 16.16 5.34 -13.99
N PRO A 96 17.15 6.25 -13.87
CA PRO A 96 17.88 6.45 -12.62
C PRO A 96 16.96 6.80 -11.44
N ASP A 97 15.80 7.37 -11.72
CA ASP A 97 14.83 7.79 -10.72
C ASP A 97 13.69 6.78 -10.54
N ALA A 98 13.90 5.52 -10.93
CA ALA A 98 12.84 4.51 -10.93
C ALA A 98 12.17 4.32 -9.57
N MET A 99 12.94 4.34 -8.48
CA MET A 99 12.35 4.20 -7.15
C MET A 99 11.48 5.42 -6.80
N GLN A 100 11.95 6.62 -7.09
CA GLN A 100 11.17 7.83 -6.85
C GLN A 100 9.89 7.84 -7.68
N GLU A 101 9.97 7.43 -8.94
CA GLU A 101 8.79 7.33 -9.81
C GLU A 101 7.76 6.36 -9.26
N MET A 102 8.20 5.22 -8.70
CA MET A 102 7.30 4.25 -8.08
C MET A 102 6.69 4.78 -6.79
N ILE A 103 7.47 5.49 -5.98
CA ILE A 103 6.96 6.15 -4.77
C ILE A 103 5.87 7.16 -5.15
N ASP A 104 6.13 7.98 -6.14
CA ASP A 104 5.17 9.00 -6.59
C ASP A 104 3.88 8.35 -7.11
N GLY A 105 3.99 7.26 -7.86
CA GLY A 105 2.84 6.50 -8.32
C GLY A 105 2.01 5.92 -7.17
N SER A 106 2.68 5.36 -6.18
CA SER A 106 1.98 4.84 -4.99
C SER A 106 1.27 5.94 -4.22
N LYS A 107 1.93 7.09 -4.05
CA LYS A 107 1.32 8.23 -3.36
C LYS A 107 0.07 8.72 -4.09
N GLU A 108 0.13 8.76 -5.41
CA GLU A 108 -1.04 9.15 -6.22
C GLU A 108 -2.20 8.17 -6.04
N ARG A 109 -1.95 6.86 -6.16
CA ARG A 109 -2.99 5.85 -6.01
C ARG A 109 -3.55 5.79 -4.60
N LEU A 110 -2.72 6.02 -3.60
CA LEU A 110 -3.11 5.99 -2.19
C LEU A 110 -3.70 7.32 -1.69
N HIS A 111 -3.72 8.36 -2.52
CA HIS A 111 -4.21 9.69 -2.17
C HIS A 111 -3.52 10.25 -0.91
N THR A 112 -2.21 10.11 -0.84
CA THR A 112 -1.43 10.57 0.32
C THR A 112 -0.08 11.16 -0.13
N ASP A 113 0.44 12.09 0.64
CA ASP A 113 1.80 12.60 0.44
C ASP A 113 2.83 11.86 1.29
N VAL A 114 2.38 10.95 2.16
CA VAL A 114 3.25 10.23 3.09
C VAL A 114 2.98 8.74 2.99
N ILE A 115 4.06 7.97 2.89
CA ILE A 115 4.04 6.52 3.07
C ILE A 115 4.76 6.24 4.38
N ASP A 116 4.13 5.53 5.31
CA ASP A 116 4.70 5.31 6.63
C ASP A 116 5.78 4.23 6.62
N ILE A 117 5.56 3.16 5.87
CA ILE A 117 6.50 2.04 5.76
C ILE A 117 6.66 1.67 4.30
N TYR A 118 7.90 1.62 3.82
CA TYR A 118 8.20 1.29 2.45
C TYR A 118 9.22 0.17 2.37
N TRP A 119 8.90 -0.88 1.62
CA TRP A 119 9.70 -2.10 1.51
C TRP A 119 10.28 -2.25 0.12
N ILE A 120 11.44 -2.92 0.02
CA ILE A 120 11.85 -3.53 -1.25
C ILE A 120 11.16 -4.89 -1.33
N HIS A 121 10.30 -5.03 -2.33
CA HIS A 121 9.48 -6.23 -2.54
C HIS A 121 10.22 -7.22 -3.41
N ASN A 122 10.41 -8.45 -2.92
CA ASN A 122 11.25 -9.46 -3.58
C ASN A 122 12.69 -8.95 -3.67
N PRO A 123 13.58 -9.37 -2.78
CA PRO A 123 14.91 -8.77 -2.63
C PRO A 123 15.89 -9.17 -3.75
N MET A 124 15.57 -8.73 -4.97
CA MET A 124 16.47 -8.84 -6.12
C MET A 124 17.16 -7.50 -6.32
N ASP A 125 18.44 -7.55 -6.67
CA ASP A 125 19.23 -6.35 -6.92
C ASP A 125 19.24 -5.38 -5.75
N VAL A 126 19.26 -5.91 -4.52
CA VAL A 126 19.21 -5.09 -3.30
C VAL A 126 20.34 -4.06 -3.26
N GLU A 127 21.52 -4.45 -3.70
CA GLU A 127 22.69 -3.56 -3.73
C GLU A 127 22.46 -2.34 -4.63
N LYS A 128 21.71 -2.53 -5.71
CA LYS A 128 21.37 -1.44 -6.64
C LYS A 128 20.39 -0.45 -6.01
N TRP A 129 19.41 -0.94 -5.25
CA TRP A 129 18.31 -0.10 -4.77
C TRP A 129 18.53 0.46 -3.36
N THR A 130 19.37 -0.17 -2.55
CA THR A 130 19.61 0.26 -1.17
C THR A 130 20.09 1.71 -1.05
N PRO A 131 20.96 2.22 -1.95
CA PRO A 131 21.38 3.61 -1.83
C PRO A 131 20.26 4.64 -1.96
N ASP A 132 19.14 4.28 -2.57
CA ASP A 132 18.01 5.20 -2.77
C ASP A 132 17.08 5.24 -1.55
N LEU A 133 17.27 4.34 -0.60
CA LEU A 133 16.50 4.29 0.63
C LEU A 133 17.09 5.20 1.70
#